data_f5f36ce9f7eec8ab9ac6b181643cd880
#
_entry.id   f5f36ce9f7eec8ab9ac6b181643cd880
#
_cell.length_a   1.000
_cell.length_b   1.000
_cell.length_c   1.000
_cell.angle_alpha   90.00
_cell.angle_beta   90.00
_cell.angle_gamma   90.00
#
_symmetry.space_group_name_H-M   'P 1'
#
loop_
_entity.id
_entity.type
_entity.pdbx_description
1 polymer ?
#
loop_
_entity_poly.entity_id
_entity_poly.type
_entity_poly.pdbx_seq_one_letter_code
_entity_poly.pdbx_strand_id
1 'polypeptide(L)'
;MAFGSNDRNGARTQRMNPSQAYDASLDAGLRSYMLGVYNYMAAGVAITGLMAYVVSTQPALMQTLFGSGLSFVVMLAPLGFVLALSFGINKMSAATAQIVFWAFAAVMGVSLSTIFITYTDSSIARVFFISAGAFAGLSLFGYTTKKDLTGMGSFLMMGLIGIILASIVNMFLESSAMQFMISVIGVLVFAGLTAYDTQRIKSSYYEGDSGETASKKSLMGALSLYLNFINMFLMLLHLFGNRE
;
A
#
# COMPACT_ATOMS: atom_id res chain seq x y z
N MET A 1 -34.55 66.59 11.25
CA MET A 1 -33.38 65.84 11.71
C MET A 1 -33.79 64.39 11.87
N ALA A 2 -33.39 63.54 10.96
CA ALA A 2 -33.40 62.09 11.16
C ALA A 2 -32.47 61.45 10.12
N PHE A 3 -31.30 61.07 10.55
CA PHE A 3 -30.30 60.32 9.75
C PHE A 3 -30.70 58.83 9.75
N GLY A 4 -31.10 58.33 8.59
CA GLY A 4 -31.22 56.90 8.35
C GLY A 4 -29.97 56.37 7.73
N SER A 5 -29.09 55.76 8.50
CA SER A 5 -27.93 54.98 8.03
C SER A 5 -28.41 53.65 7.48
N ASN A 6 -28.33 53.50 6.18
CA ASN A 6 -28.72 52.28 5.47
C ASN A 6 -27.47 51.41 5.31
N ASP A 7 -27.08 50.67 6.36
CA ASP A 7 -26.04 49.66 6.34
C ASP A 7 -26.54 48.43 5.57
N ARG A 8 -26.44 48.49 4.26
CA ARG A 8 -26.54 47.31 3.40
C ARG A 8 -25.20 46.60 3.36
N ASN A 9 -24.85 45.89 4.40
CA ASN A 9 -23.86 44.82 4.33
C ASN A 9 -24.43 43.67 3.50
N GLY A 10 -24.46 43.84 2.19
CA GLY A 10 -24.70 42.77 1.24
C GLY A 10 -23.53 41.80 1.32
N ALA A 11 -23.72 40.67 1.97
CA ALA A 11 -22.85 39.53 1.81
C ALA A 11 -22.71 39.25 0.32
N ARG A 12 -21.59 39.69 -0.30
CA ARG A 12 -21.19 39.31 -1.65
C ARG A 12 -20.94 37.82 -1.60
N THR A 13 -21.97 37.02 -1.90
CA THR A 13 -21.75 35.65 -2.38
C THR A 13 -20.91 35.74 -3.65
N GLN A 14 -19.61 35.52 -3.52
CA GLN A 14 -18.72 35.40 -4.67
C GLN A 14 -19.24 34.20 -5.47
N ARG A 15 -19.94 34.50 -6.56
CA ARG A 15 -20.28 33.48 -7.56
C ARG A 15 -18.95 33.04 -8.17
N MET A 16 -18.52 31.82 -7.86
CA MET A 16 -17.36 31.20 -8.50
C MET A 16 -17.58 31.21 -10.00
N ASN A 17 -16.54 31.57 -10.76
CA ASN A 17 -16.57 31.42 -12.22
C ASN A 17 -16.76 29.93 -12.57
N PRO A 18 -17.45 29.60 -13.67
CA PRO A 18 -17.67 28.21 -14.06
C PRO A 18 -16.39 27.38 -14.16
N SER A 19 -15.26 27.97 -14.60
CA SER A 19 -13.95 27.31 -14.60
C SER A 19 -13.43 27.00 -13.19
N GLN A 20 -13.56 27.93 -12.25
CA GLN A 20 -13.16 27.73 -10.86
C GLN A 20 -14.02 26.66 -10.16
N ALA A 21 -15.32 26.62 -10.47
CA ALA A 21 -16.21 25.58 -9.95
C ALA A 21 -15.84 24.19 -10.53
N TYR A 22 -15.47 24.11 -11.80
CA TYR A 22 -15.01 22.89 -12.45
C TYR A 22 -13.68 22.42 -11.86
N ASP A 23 -12.67 23.29 -11.73
CA ASP A 23 -11.38 22.97 -11.13
C ASP A 23 -11.55 22.48 -9.67
N ALA A 24 -12.43 23.12 -8.90
CA ALA A 24 -12.74 22.71 -7.52
C ALA A 24 -13.44 21.33 -7.46
N SER A 25 -14.28 20.98 -8.44
CA SER A 25 -14.93 19.68 -8.52
C SER A 25 -13.91 18.57 -8.87
N LEU A 26 -12.97 18.84 -9.78
CA LEU A 26 -11.88 17.93 -10.13
C LEU A 26 -10.97 17.65 -8.92
N ASP A 27 -10.60 18.70 -8.18
CA ASP A 27 -9.78 18.55 -6.97
C ASP A 27 -10.51 17.75 -5.89
N ALA A 28 -11.80 17.96 -5.70
CA ALA A 28 -12.61 17.21 -4.75
C ALA A 28 -12.75 15.74 -5.15
N GLY A 29 -12.98 15.46 -6.44
CA GLY A 29 -13.05 14.11 -6.99
C GLY A 29 -11.73 13.35 -6.86
N LEU A 30 -10.62 13.98 -7.24
CA LEU A 30 -9.28 13.42 -7.07
C LEU A 30 -8.97 13.11 -5.60
N ARG A 31 -9.29 14.02 -4.69
CA ARG A 31 -9.12 13.81 -3.26
C ARG A 31 -9.93 12.62 -2.76
N SER A 32 -11.19 12.52 -3.15
CA SER A 32 -12.07 11.39 -2.78
C SER A 32 -11.51 10.06 -3.30
N TYR A 33 -11.04 10.03 -4.55
CA TYR A 33 -10.40 8.87 -5.15
C TYR A 33 -9.16 8.42 -4.36
N MET A 34 -8.23 9.34 -4.07
CA MET A 34 -7.01 9.04 -3.33
C MET A 34 -7.29 8.59 -1.89
N LEU A 35 -8.28 9.22 -1.22
CA LEU A 35 -8.73 8.76 0.10
C LEU A 35 -9.29 7.33 0.03
N GLY A 36 -10.01 6.97 -1.03
CA GLY A 36 -10.47 5.61 -1.29
C GLY A 36 -9.30 4.62 -1.39
N VAL A 37 -8.26 4.97 -2.14
CA VAL A 37 -7.03 4.16 -2.26
C VAL A 37 -6.37 3.93 -0.90
N TYR A 38 -6.15 4.99 -0.12
CA TYR A 38 -5.52 4.86 1.20
C TYR A 38 -6.38 4.11 2.21
N ASN A 39 -7.71 4.27 2.16
CA ASN A 39 -8.62 3.53 3.03
C ASN A 39 -8.58 2.03 2.75
N TYR A 40 -8.61 1.61 1.48
CA TYR A 40 -8.45 0.21 1.12
C TYR A 40 -7.09 -0.34 1.58
N MET A 41 -6.01 0.39 1.31
CA MET A 41 -4.67 0.00 1.73
C MET A 41 -4.58 -0.16 3.26
N ALA A 42 -5.00 0.87 4.02
CA ALA A 42 -4.91 0.86 5.47
C ALA A 42 -5.74 -0.26 6.10
N ALA A 43 -6.98 -0.47 5.61
CA ALA A 43 -7.82 -1.56 6.06
C ALA A 43 -7.22 -2.93 5.70
N GLY A 44 -6.62 -3.08 4.51
CA GLY A 44 -5.90 -4.29 4.12
C GLY A 44 -4.72 -4.58 5.05
N VAL A 45 -3.90 -3.58 5.36
CA VAL A 45 -2.78 -3.72 6.32
C VAL A 45 -3.29 -4.09 7.72
N ALA A 46 -4.40 -3.48 8.18
CA ALA A 46 -5.01 -3.81 9.46
C ALA A 46 -5.51 -5.26 9.53
N ILE A 47 -6.20 -5.74 8.48
CA ILE A 47 -6.63 -7.14 8.36
C ILE A 47 -5.42 -8.07 8.39
N THR A 48 -4.37 -7.75 7.65
CA THR A 48 -3.14 -8.54 7.60
C THR A 48 -2.49 -8.63 8.99
N GLY A 49 -2.33 -7.51 9.69
CA GLY A 49 -1.76 -7.49 11.04
C GLY A 49 -2.60 -8.29 12.04
N LEU A 50 -3.93 -8.13 12.00
CA LEU A 50 -4.86 -8.86 12.87
C LEU A 50 -4.79 -10.37 12.61
N MET A 51 -4.84 -10.80 11.35
CA MET A 51 -4.76 -12.21 10.99
C MET A 51 -3.41 -12.81 11.35
N ALA A 52 -2.32 -12.08 11.14
CA ALA A 52 -0.98 -12.53 11.52
C ALA A 52 -0.87 -12.75 13.03
N TYR A 53 -1.38 -11.81 13.82
CA TYR A 53 -1.42 -11.93 15.28
C TYR A 53 -2.30 -13.10 15.75
N VAL A 54 -3.54 -13.18 15.28
CA VAL A 54 -4.47 -14.25 15.68
C VAL A 54 -3.91 -15.64 15.35
N VAL A 55 -3.31 -15.82 14.18
CA VAL A 55 -2.71 -17.12 13.79
C VAL A 55 -1.48 -17.42 14.65
N SER A 56 -0.62 -16.45 14.93
CA SER A 56 0.59 -16.66 15.75
C SER A 56 0.28 -17.09 17.18
N THR A 57 -0.85 -16.68 17.75
CA THR A 57 -1.28 -17.07 19.10
C THR A 57 -1.84 -18.49 19.20
N GLN A 58 -1.93 -19.24 18.09
CA GLN A 58 -2.49 -20.59 18.05
C GLN A 58 -1.42 -21.62 17.63
N PRO A 59 -0.70 -22.25 18.57
CA PRO A 59 0.40 -23.17 18.27
C PRO A 59 0.00 -24.35 17.38
N ALA A 60 -1.20 -24.92 17.60
CA ALA A 60 -1.69 -26.03 16.81
C ALA A 60 -1.91 -25.63 15.32
N LEU A 61 -2.42 -24.42 15.08
CA LEU A 61 -2.60 -23.88 13.74
C LEU A 61 -1.26 -23.58 13.08
N MET A 62 -0.32 -22.97 13.81
CA MET A 62 1.05 -22.72 13.33
C MET A 62 1.75 -24.02 12.93
N GLN A 63 1.67 -25.06 13.78
CA GLN A 63 2.22 -26.38 13.49
C GLN A 63 1.60 -26.99 12.22
N THR A 64 0.30 -26.87 12.05
CA THR A 64 -0.40 -27.40 10.87
C THR A 64 0.00 -26.66 9.61
N LEU A 65 0.07 -25.33 9.64
CA LEU A 65 0.35 -24.49 8.46
C LEU A 65 1.82 -24.51 8.06
N PHE A 66 2.74 -24.48 9.02
CA PHE A 66 4.19 -24.30 8.76
C PHE A 66 5.02 -25.55 9.08
N GLY A 67 4.53 -26.47 9.92
CA GLY A 67 5.20 -27.73 10.24
C GLY A 67 4.92 -28.87 9.24
N SER A 68 4.16 -28.59 8.19
CA SER A 68 3.77 -29.56 7.15
C SER A 68 4.12 -29.06 5.74
N GLY A 69 3.90 -29.87 4.72
CA GLY A 69 4.05 -29.48 3.32
C GLY A 69 3.14 -28.31 2.87
N LEU A 70 2.17 -27.90 3.71
CA LEU A 70 1.30 -26.75 3.45
C LEU A 70 2.06 -25.41 3.53
N SER A 71 3.24 -25.36 4.17
CA SER A 71 4.04 -24.16 4.32
C SER A 71 4.31 -23.45 2.99
N PHE A 72 4.68 -24.22 1.94
CA PHE A 72 4.88 -23.67 0.59
C PHE A 72 3.60 -23.05 0.02
N VAL A 73 2.45 -23.69 0.22
CA VAL A 73 1.17 -23.17 -0.25
C VAL A 73 0.82 -21.89 0.47
N VAL A 74 0.97 -21.85 1.79
CA VAL A 74 0.70 -20.64 2.60
C VAL A 74 1.62 -19.48 2.20
N MET A 75 2.90 -19.74 1.96
CA MET A 75 3.87 -18.72 1.55
C MET A 75 3.61 -18.19 0.14
N LEU A 76 3.16 -19.03 -0.79
CA LEU A 76 2.93 -18.64 -2.19
C LEU A 76 1.49 -18.18 -2.47
N ALA A 77 0.54 -18.49 -1.60
CA ALA A 77 -0.86 -18.13 -1.80
C ALA A 77 -1.09 -16.62 -2.02
N PRO A 78 -0.45 -15.69 -1.27
CA PRO A 78 -0.59 -14.26 -1.54
C PRO A 78 -0.22 -13.87 -2.97
N LEU A 79 0.82 -14.49 -3.53
CA LEU A 79 1.23 -14.24 -4.92
C LEU A 79 0.13 -14.66 -5.90
N GLY A 80 -0.53 -15.78 -5.66
CA GLY A 80 -1.68 -16.23 -6.46
C GLY A 80 -2.82 -15.20 -6.48
N PHE A 81 -3.13 -14.60 -5.32
CA PHE A 81 -4.13 -13.53 -5.23
C PHE A 81 -3.71 -12.26 -5.96
N VAL A 82 -2.44 -11.85 -5.86
CA VAL A 82 -1.90 -10.70 -6.61
C VAL A 82 -2.03 -10.93 -8.10
N LEU A 83 -1.67 -12.11 -8.60
CA LEU A 83 -1.81 -12.48 -10.01
C LEU A 83 -3.29 -12.50 -10.43
N ALA A 84 -4.17 -13.07 -9.62
CA ALA A 84 -5.61 -13.10 -9.88
C ALA A 84 -6.20 -11.68 -10.00
N LEU A 85 -5.82 -10.76 -9.10
CA LEU A 85 -6.25 -9.36 -9.19
C LEU A 85 -5.63 -8.66 -10.41
N SER A 86 -4.33 -8.81 -10.63
CA SER A 86 -3.61 -8.11 -11.70
C SER A 86 -4.11 -8.50 -13.10
N PHE A 87 -4.33 -9.79 -13.35
CA PHE A 87 -4.79 -10.28 -14.65
C PHE A 87 -6.31 -10.39 -14.77
N GLY A 88 -7.01 -10.54 -13.64
CA GLY A 88 -8.45 -10.79 -13.59
C GLY A 88 -9.31 -9.53 -13.40
N ILE A 89 -8.76 -8.39 -12.98
CA ILE A 89 -9.51 -7.20 -12.58
C ILE A 89 -10.51 -6.73 -13.65
N ASN A 90 -10.14 -6.83 -14.94
CA ASN A 90 -10.99 -6.42 -16.05
C ASN A 90 -12.19 -7.35 -16.27
N LYS A 91 -12.11 -8.60 -15.79
CA LYS A 91 -13.18 -9.62 -15.91
C LYS A 91 -14.04 -9.74 -14.65
N MET A 92 -13.62 -9.11 -13.54
CA MET A 92 -14.33 -9.13 -12.27
C MET A 92 -15.22 -7.91 -12.15
N SER A 93 -16.34 -8.01 -11.41
CA SER A 93 -17.06 -6.84 -10.91
C SER A 93 -16.23 -6.13 -9.82
N ALA A 94 -16.50 -4.85 -9.54
CA ALA A 94 -15.83 -4.14 -8.44
C ALA A 94 -16.05 -4.85 -7.09
N ALA A 95 -17.25 -5.38 -6.84
CA ALA A 95 -17.56 -6.14 -5.62
C ALA A 95 -16.72 -7.42 -5.51
N THR A 96 -16.59 -8.18 -6.60
CA THR A 96 -15.76 -9.39 -6.63
C THR A 96 -14.30 -9.06 -6.37
N ALA A 97 -13.78 -8.00 -7.02
CA ALA A 97 -12.40 -7.55 -6.82
C ALA A 97 -12.13 -7.14 -5.36
N GLN A 98 -13.10 -6.48 -4.70
CA GLN A 98 -13.00 -6.15 -3.27
C GLN A 98 -12.92 -7.41 -2.39
N ILE A 99 -13.78 -8.40 -2.63
CA ILE A 99 -13.75 -9.67 -1.87
C ILE A 99 -12.40 -10.36 -2.04
N VAL A 100 -11.88 -10.42 -3.27
CA VAL A 100 -10.56 -11.02 -3.56
C VAL A 100 -9.44 -10.25 -2.86
N PHE A 101 -9.52 -8.91 -2.80
CA PHE A 101 -8.55 -8.09 -2.09
C PHE A 101 -8.58 -8.32 -0.57
N TRP A 102 -9.76 -8.44 0.04
CA TRP A 102 -9.86 -8.75 1.47
C TRP A 102 -9.38 -10.17 1.79
N ALA A 103 -9.70 -11.14 0.94
CA ALA A 103 -9.18 -12.50 1.05
C ALA A 103 -7.64 -12.51 0.92
N PHE A 104 -7.10 -11.76 -0.04
CA PHE A 104 -5.65 -11.55 -0.18
C PHE A 104 -5.03 -11.00 1.12
N ALA A 105 -5.60 -9.93 1.70
CA ALA A 105 -5.08 -9.33 2.92
C ALA A 105 -5.09 -10.31 4.10
N ALA A 106 -6.15 -11.12 4.23
CA ALA A 106 -6.24 -12.16 5.25
C ALA A 106 -5.18 -13.26 5.05
N VAL A 107 -5.05 -13.78 3.82
CA VAL A 107 -4.06 -14.82 3.48
C VAL A 107 -2.63 -14.30 3.64
N MET A 108 -2.36 -13.04 3.28
CA MET A 108 -1.08 -12.41 3.55
C MET A 108 -0.79 -12.37 5.06
N GLY A 109 -1.79 -12.08 5.89
CA GLY A 109 -1.64 -12.11 7.34
C GLY A 109 -1.30 -13.52 7.86
N VAL A 110 -1.96 -14.55 7.35
CA VAL A 110 -1.60 -15.95 7.68
C VAL A 110 -0.15 -16.23 7.30
N SER A 111 0.29 -15.84 6.11
CA SER A 111 1.68 -16.04 5.65
C SER A 111 2.69 -15.28 6.53
N LEU A 112 2.35 -14.11 7.04
CA LEU A 112 3.21 -13.27 7.86
C LEU A 112 3.16 -13.61 9.36
N SER A 113 2.34 -14.57 9.78
CA SER A 113 2.22 -14.92 11.21
C SER A 113 3.53 -15.42 11.85
N THR A 114 4.44 -15.97 11.04
CA THR A 114 5.79 -16.39 11.47
C THR A 114 6.65 -15.23 11.98
N ILE A 115 6.35 -13.99 11.62
CA ILE A 115 7.05 -12.80 12.11
C ILE A 115 6.94 -12.68 13.63
N PHE A 116 5.78 -13.00 14.21
CA PHE A 116 5.51 -12.94 15.65
C PHE A 116 6.21 -14.04 16.46
N ILE A 117 6.77 -15.05 15.78
CA ILE A 117 7.60 -16.09 16.41
C ILE A 117 9.09 -15.75 16.27
N THR A 118 9.43 -14.96 15.25
CA THR A 118 10.82 -14.64 14.93
C THR A 118 11.30 -13.35 15.58
N TYR A 119 10.41 -12.40 15.82
CA TYR A 119 10.74 -11.06 16.31
C TYR A 119 9.89 -10.71 17.52
N THR A 120 10.47 -9.95 18.45
CA THR A 120 9.73 -9.47 19.62
C THR A 120 8.58 -8.54 19.22
N ASP A 121 7.45 -8.61 19.92
CA ASP A 121 6.26 -7.76 19.69
C ASP A 121 6.60 -6.27 19.71
N SER A 122 7.44 -5.84 20.64
CA SER A 122 7.89 -4.45 20.76
C SER A 122 8.68 -3.99 19.53
N SER A 123 9.45 -4.89 18.93
CA SER A 123 10.23 -4.64 17.74
C SER A 123 9.33 -4.53 16.49
N ILE A 124 8.36 -5.45 16.36
CA ILE A 124 7.35 -5.43 15.29
C ILE A 124 6.59 -4.10 15.33
N ALA A 125 6.07 -3.70 16.50
CA ALA A 125 5.33 -2.46 16.65
C ALA A 125 6.19 -1.24 16.32
N ARG A 126 7.42 -1.15 16.86
CA ARG A 126 8.34 -0.04 16.58
C ARG A 126 8.64 0.09 15.10
N VAL A 127 9.01 -1.00 14.43
CA VAL A 127 9.34 -0.98 13.00
C VAL A 127 8.11 -0.68 12.16
N PHE A 128 6.93 -1.17 12.55
CA PHE A 128 5.67 -0.84 11.88
C PHE A 128 5.40 0.67 11.88
N PHE A 129 5.52 1.35 13.00
CA PHE A 129 5.31 2.80 13.08
C PHE A 129 6.38 3.60 12.32
N ILE A 130 7.63 3.14 12.33
CA ILE A 130 8.70 3.74 11.50
C ILE A 130 8.35 3.61 10.03
N SER A 131 7.94 2.42 9.59
CA SER A 131 7.53 2.15 8.22
C SER A 131 6.32 3.00 7.82
N ALA A 132 5.33 3.13 8.69
CA ALA A 132 4.14 3.95 8.45
C ALA A 132 4.49 5.43 8.30
N GLY A 133 5.38 5.96 9.14
CA GLY A 133 5.87 7.34 9.04
C GLY A 133 6.65 7.59 7.74
N ALA A 134 7.58 6.69 7.40
CA ALA A 134 8.34 6.76 6.15
C ALA A 134 7.41 6.68 4.93
N PHE A 135 6.48 5.73 4.92
CA PHE A 135 5.49 5.56 3.86
C PHE A 135 4.63 6.82 3.69
N ALA A 136 4.13 7.40 4.77
CA ALA A 136 3.32 8.62 4.72
C ALA A 136 4.10 9.80 4.12
N GLY A 137 5.36 10.00 4.53
CA GLY A 137 6.23 11.04 3.97
C GLY A 137 6.51 10.84 2.48
N LEU A 138 6.84 9.61 2.07
CA LEU A 138 7.12 9.26 0.67
C LEU A 138 5.88 9.38 -0.21
N SER A 139 4.74 8.95 0.29
CA SER A 139 3.46 9.06 -0.40
C SER A 139 3.04 10.54 -0.55
N LEU A 140 3.21 11.34 0.50
CA LEU A 140 2.96 12.78 0.42
C LEU A 140 3.89 13.46 -0.61
N PHE A 141 5.16 13.07 -0.64
CA PHE A 141 6.10 13.54 -1.68
C PHE A 141 5.62 13.15 -3.07
N GLY A 142 5.26 11.88 -3.31
CA GLY A 142 4.74 11.40 -4.61
C GLY A 142 3.47 12.13 -5.03
N TYR A 143 2.58 12.46 -4.06
CA TYR A 143 1.33 13.18 -4.32
C TYR A 143 1.56 14.66 -4.69
N THR A 144 2.54 15.32 -4.06
CA THR A 144 2.75 16.78 -4.18
C THR A 144 3.82 17.17 -5.19
N THR A 145 4.77 16.28 -5.50
CA THR A 145 5.87 16.61 -6.41
C THR A 145 5.38 16.95 -7.81
N LYS A 146 6.01 17.97 -8.40
CA LYS A 146 5.81 18.37 -9.80
C LYS A 146 6.79 17.69 -10.76
N LYS A 147 7.81 16.99 -10.22
CA LYS A 147 8.76 16.25 -11.05
C LYS A 147 8.09 14.99 -11.56
N ASP A 148 8.27 14.68 -12.84
CA ASP A 148 7.84 13.39 -13.40
C ASP A 148 8.75 12.26 -12.89
N LEU A 149 8.14 11.31 -12.18
CA LEU A 149 8.83 10.15 -11.60
C LEU A 149 8.83 8.94 -12.53
N THR A 150 8.30 9.02 -13.74
CA THR A 150 8.14 7.89 -14.68
C THR A 150 9.49 7.22 -15.00
N GLY A 151 10.53 8.01 -15.27
CA GLY A 151 11.88 7.49 -15.52
C GLY A 151 12.45 6.75 -14.30
N MET A 152 12.21 7.26 -13.09
CA MET A 152 12.61 6.60 -11.85
C MET A 152 11.82 5.29 -11.65
N GLY A 153 10.54 5.25 -12.01
CA GLY A 153 9.72 4.05 -11.91
C GLY A 153 10.30 2.87 -12.68
N SER A 154 10.76 3.07 -13.90
CA SER A 154 11.40 2.03 -14.71
C SER A 154 12.70 1.51 -14.06
N PHE A 155 13.53 2.40 -13.52
CA PHE A 155 14.74 2.03 -12.80
C PHE A 155 14.43 1.22 -11.54
N LEU A 156 13.42 1.64 -10.75
CA LEU A 156 13.01 0.96 -9.54
C LEU A 156 12.40 -0.42 -9.82
N MET A 157 11.67 -0.58 -10.93
CA MET A 157 11.16 -1.89 -11.37
C MET A 157 12.30 -2.86 -11.72
N MET A 158 13.37 -2.39 -12.35
CA MET A 158 14.58 -3.21 -12.54
C MET A 158 15.23 -3.57 -11.20
N GLY A 159 15.29 -2.62 -10.28
CA GLY A 159 15.77 -2.85 -8.91
C GLY A 159 14.94 -3.90 -8.17
N LEU A 160 13.62 -3.87 -8.30
CA LEU A 160 12.72 -4.86 -7.73
C LEU A 160 12.98 -6.27 -8.28
N ILE A 161 13.14 -6.40 -9.59
CA ILE A 161 13.52 -7.69 -10.22
C ILE A 161 14.85 -8.17 -9.68
N GLY A 162 15.83 -7.27 -9.56
CA GLY A 162 17.14 -7.58 -8.99
C GLY A 162 17.05 -8.09 -7.53
N ILE A 163 16.23 -7.46 -6.70
CA ILE A 163 15.98 -7.90 -5.32
C ILE A 163 15.34 -9.30 -5.28
N ILE A 164 14.36 -9.56 -6.13
CA ILE A 164 13.70 -10.87 -6.21
C ILE A 164 14.71 -11.94 -6.59
N LEU A 165 15.52 -11.71 -7.62
CA LEU A 165 16.55 -12.66 -8.05
C LEU A 165 17.62 -12.87 -6.96
N ALA A 166 18.09 -11.78 -6.33
CA ALA A 166 19.04 -11.86 -5.23
C ALA A 166 18.46 -12.63 -4.02
N SER A 167 17.18 -12.46 -3.71
CA SER A 167 16.50 -13.19 -2.64
C SER A 167 16.40 -14.69 -2.94
N ILE A 168 16.10 -15.05 -4.20
CA ILE A 168 16.07 -16.45 -4.64
C ILE A 168 17.46 -17.08 -4.52
N VAL A 169 18.49 -16.38 -4.97
CA VAL A 169 19.88 -16.85 -4.83
C VAL A 169 20.26 -16.99 -3.36
N ASN A 170 19.90 -16.00 -2.52
CA ASN A 170 20.23 -16.04 -1.11
C ASN A 170 19.51 -17.16 -0.34
N MET A 171 18.38 -17.63 -0.83
CA MET A 171 17.68 -18.80 -0.25
C MET A 171 18.54 -20.09 -0.32
N PHE A 172 19.46 -20.17 -1.28
CA PHE A 172 20.41 -21.30 -1.39
C PHE A 172 21.76 -21.00 -0.73
N LEU A 173 22.16 -19.72 -0.67
CA LEU A 173 23.46 -19.33 -0.10
C LEU A 173 23.39 -19.10 1.41
N GLU A 174 22.20 -18.82 1.97
CA GLU A 174 21.95 -18.51 3.38
C GLU A 174 22.91 -17.46 3.97
N SER A 175 23.35 -16.51 3.12
CA SER A 175 24.33 -15.49 3.49
C SER A 175 23.67 -14.34 4.24
N SER A 176 24.06 -14.11 5.49
CA SER A 176 23.59 -12.99 6.32
C SER A 176 24.01 -11.63 5.73
N ALA A 177 25.23 -11.55 5.17
CA ALA A 177 25.70 -10.32 4.50
C ALA A 177 24.87 -10.00 3.27
N MET A 178 24.52 -11.00 2.45
CA MET A 178 23.65 -10.82 1.29
C MET A 178 22.23 -10.43 1.73
N GLN A 179 21.68 -11.06 2.77
CA GLN A 179 20.39 -10.69 3.33
C GLN A 179 20.35 -9.23 3.82
N PHE A 180 21.41 -8.76 4.48
CA PHE A 180 21.54 -7.37 4.89
C PHE A 180 21.53 -6.43 3.67
N MET A 181 22.33 -6.73 2.62
CA MET A 181 22.37 -5.92 1.40
C MET A 181 21.02 -5.88 0.69
N ILE A 182 20.36 -7.04 0.56
CA ILE A 182 19.00 -7.14 -0.03
C ILE A 182 18.04 -6.24 0.76
N SER A 183 18.12 -6.26 2.09
CA SER A 183 17.22 -5.46 2.93
C SER A 183 17.48 -3.96 2.79
N VAL A 184 18.74 -3.51 2.76
CA VAL A 184 19.08 -2.09 2.57
C VAL A 184 18.62 -1.59 1.21
N ILE A 185 18.96 -2.32 0.13
CA ILE A 185 18.56 -1.97 -1.23
C ILE A 185 17.02 -2.04 -1.35
N GLY A 186 16.40 -3.03 -0.73
CA GLY A 186 14.95 -3.22 -0.72
C GLY A 186 14.21 -2.03 -0.12
N VAL A 187 14.66 -1.53 1.02
CA VAL A 187 14.08 -0.31 1.62
C VAL A 187 14.12 0.85 0.64
N LEU A 188 15.25 1.10 -0.02
CA LEU A 188 15.41 2.20 -0.97
C LEU A 188 14.50 2.03 -2.20
N VAL A 189 14.41 0.81 -2.72
CA VAL A 189 13.57 0.51 -3.89
C VAL A 189 12.09 0.67 -3.54
N PHE A 190 11.61 0.09 -2.44
CA PHE A 190 10.20 0.22 -2.05
C PHE A 190 9.83 1.63 -1.59
N ALA A 191 10.77 2.39 -1.01
CA ALA A 191 10.60 3.79 -0.73
C ALA A 191 10.38 4.60 -2.02
N GLY A 192 11.24 4.41 -3.01
CA GLY A 192 11.08 5.04 -4.32
C GLY A 192 9.81 4.62 -5.05
N LEU A 193 9.47 3.31 -5.02
CA LEU A 193 8.22 2.79 -5.59
C LEU A 193 6.99 3.38 -4.90
N THR A 194 7.03 3.64 -3.60
CA THR A 194 5.91 4.30 -2.89
C THR A 194 5.64 5.69 -3.45
N ALA A 195 6.67 6.50 -3.67
CA ALA A 195 6.52 7.83 -4.25
C ALA A 195 6.05 7.77 -5.71
N TYR A 196 6.67 6.91 -6.51
CA TYR A 196 6.31 6.71 -7.92
C TYR A 196 4.87 6.20 -8.07
N ASP A 197 4.48 5.15 -7.34
CA ASP A 197 3.14 4.59 -7.43
C ASP A 197 2.08 5.59 -6.96
N THR A 198 2.34 6.37 -5.92
CA THR A 198 1.43 7.44 -5.49
C THR A 198 1.19 8.45 -6.61
N GLN A 199 2.26 8.90 -7.29
CA GLN A 199 2.12 9.81 -8.43
C GLN A 199 1.37 9.16 -9.59
N ARG A 200 1.68 7.90 -9.92
CA ARG A 200 1.01 7.14 -10.98
C ARG A 200 -0.49 6.96 -10.69
N ILE A 201 -0.84 6.60 -9.44
CA ILE A 201 -2.23 6.43 -9.02
C ILE A 201 -2.97 7.76 -9.13
N LYS A 202 -2.38 8.86 -8.64
CA LYS A 202 -2.93 10.21 -8.77
C LYS A 202 -3.20 10.56 -10.24
N SER A 203 -2.25 10.29 -11.14
CA SER A 203 -2.38 10.61 -12.58
C SER A 203 -3.36 9.69 -13.32
N SER A 204 -3.73 8.54 -12.74
CA SER A 204 -4.72 7.63 -13.32
C SER A 204 -6.18 8.04 -13.05
N TYR A 205 -6.40 9.05 -12.20
CA TYR A 205 -7.73 9.59 -11.93
C TYR A 205 -8.31 10.25 -13.19
N TYR A 206 -9.56 9.92 -13.50
CA TYR A 206 -10.32 10.53 -14.57
C TYR A 206 -11.77 10.73 -14.13
N GLU A 207 -12.28 11.96 -14.20
CA GLU A 207 -13.63 12.30 -13.72
C GLU A 207 -14.74 11.56 -14.50
N GLY A 208 -14.47 11.22 -15.77
CA GLY A 208 -15.42 10.47 -16.62
C GLY A 208 -15.45 8.96 -16.36
N ASP A 209 -14.68 8.43 -15.42
CA ASP A 209 -14.75 7.01 -15.07
C ASP A 209 -16.11 6.66 -14.49
N SER A 210 -16.67 5.52 -14.92
CA SER A 210 -17.82 4.94 -14.22
C SER A 210 -17.45 4.60 -12.77
N GLY A 211 -18.42 4.61 -11.87
CA GLY A 211 -18.19 4.24 -10.46
C GLY A 211 -17.51 2.87 -10.29
N GLU A 212 -17.82 1.93 -11.19
CA GLU A 212 -17.16 0.61 -11.22
C GLU A 212 -15.69 0.72 -11.61
N THR A 213 -15.37 1.48 -12.67
CA THR A 213 -13.98 1.70 -13.13
C THR A 213 -13.16 2.42 -12.07
N ALA A 214 -13.70 3.49 -11.48
CA ALA A 214 -13.04 4.23 -10.41
C ALA A 214 -12.76 3.33 -9.18
N SER A 215 -13.71 2.47 -8.79
CA SER A 215 -13.53 1.51 -7.70
C SER A 215 -12.43 0.49 -8.00
N LYS A 216 -12.40 -0.07 -9.20
CA LYS A 216 -11.34 -1.00 -9.62
C LYS A 216 -9.97 -0.35 -9.66
N LYS A 217 -9.87 0.89 -10.18
CA LYS A 217 -8.62 1.67 -10.17
C LYS A 217 -8.15 1.96 -8.74
N SER A 218 -9.07 2.38 -7.84
CA SER A 218 -8.75 2.59 -6.43
C SER A 218 -8.23 1.33 -5.75
N LEU A 219 -8.85 0.18 -6.01
CA LEU A 219 -8.45 -1.10 -5.44
C LEU A 219 -7.05 -1.52 -5.93
N MET A 220 -6.78 -1.38 -7.23
CA MET A 220 -5.46 -1.71 -7.81
C MET A 220 -4.38 -0.75 -7.31
N GLY A 221 -4.71 0.54 -7.15
CA GLY A 221 -3.84 1.50 -6.52
C GLY A 221 -3.53 1.13 -5.06
N ALA A 222 -4.55 0.73 -4.30
CA ALA A 222 -4.40 0.26 -2.94
C ALA A 222 -3.53 -1.00 -2.85
N LEU A 223 -3.70 -1.95 -3.77
CA LEU A 223 -2.86 -3.15 -3.83
C LEU A 223 -1.38 -2.81 -4.07
N SER A 224 -1.08 -1.89 -5.01
CA SER A 224 0.30 -1.44 -5.25
C SER A 224 0.91 -0.82 -4.00
N LEU A 225 0.22 0.13 -3.38
CA LEU A 225 0.71 0.80 -2.17
C LEU A 225 0.83 -0.15 -0.97
N TYR A 226 -0.12 -1.08 -0.84
CA TYR A 226 -0.08 -2.14 0.17
C TYR A 226 1.18 -3.01 0.01
N LEU A 227 1.48 -3.47 -1.21
CA LEU A 227 2.66 -4.29 -1.48
C LEU A 227 3.96 -3.52 -1.18
N ASN A 228 4.04 -2.24 -1.59
CA ASN A 228 5.18 -1.39 -1.27
C ASN A 228 5.37 -1.23 0.24
N PHE A 229 4.28 -1.00 0.99
CA PHE A 229 4.31 -0.88 2.44
C PHE A 229 4.77 -2.16 3.13
N ILE A 230 4.14 -3.30 2.83
CA ILE A 230 4.48 -4.58 3.46
C ILE A 230 5.93 -4.97 3.17
N ASN A 231 6.38 -4.84 1.92
CA ASN A 231 7.77 -5.17 1.58
C ASN A 231 8.76 -4.22 2.28
N MET A 232 8.50 -2.91 2.30
CA MET A 232 9.34 -1.95 3.03
C MET A 232 9.38 -2.28 4.53
N PHE A 233 8.24 -2.60 5.14
CA PHE A 233 8.15 -3.03 6.54
C PHE A 233 8.98 -4.28 6.79
N LEU A 234 8.88 -5.31 5.94
CA LEU A 234 9.65 -6.54 6.09
C LEU A 234 11.15 -6.29 5.96
N MET A 235 11.58 -5.48 5.01
CA MET A 235 13.00 -5.12 4.85
C MET A 235 13.52 -4.33 6.07
N LEU A 236 12.73 -3.38 6.59
CA LEU A 236 13.06 -2.66 7.82
C LEU A 236 13.07 -3.58 9.05
N LEU A 237 12.17 -4.56 9.12
CA LEU A 237 12.13 -5.53 10.20
C LEU A 237 13.36 -6.45 10.17
N HIS A 238 13.82 -6.84 8.99
CA HIS A 238 15.08 -7.59 8.85
C HIS A 238 16.31 -6.78 9.31
N LEU A 239 16.31 -5.45 9.13
CA LEU A 239 17.43 -4.57 9.51
C LEU A 239 17.43 -4.19 10.99
N PHE A 240 16.27 -3.92 11.55
CA PHE A 240 16.12 -3.29 12.87
C PHE A 240 15.31 -4.12 13.87
N GLY A 241 14.81 -5.28 13.44
CA GLY A 241 14.05 -6.19 14.29
C GLY A 241 14.95 -6.96 15.27
N ASN A 242 14.58 -6.98 16.54
CA ASN A 242 15.20 -7.86 17.51
C ASN A 242 14.56 -9.24 17.40
N ARG A 243 15.36 -10.26 17.17
CA ARG A 243 14.92 -11.66 17.14
C ARG A 243 14.85 -12.23 18.55
N GLU A 244 13.86 -13.08 18.78
CA GLU A 244 13.76 -13.89 19.99
C GLU A 244 14.74 -15.08 19.96
#